data_6758a398e8748299b25ae36811dd8452
#
_entry.id   6758a398e8748299b25ae36811dd8452
#
_cell.length_a   1.000
_cell.length_b   1.000
_cell.length_c   1.000
_cell.angle_alpha   90.00
_cell.angle_beta   90.00
_cell.angle_gamma   90.00
#
_symmetry.space_group_name_H-M   'P 1'
#
loop_
_entity.id
_entity.type
_entity.pdbx_description
1 polymer ?
#
loop_
_entity_poly.entity_id
_entity_poly.type
_entity_poly.pdbx_seq_one_letter_code
_entity_poly.pdbx_strand_id
1 'polypeptide(L)'
;MKTLVIIVDGMRPDAIADHPIAKKIMEKSAYTLGARTVMPSVTLPCHMSLFHSVDPTRHGTTTNTYMPQVRPINGICEVLSNAGKT
;
A
#
# COMPACT_ATOMS: atom_id res chain seq x y z
N MET A 1 -13.42 -17.02 -3.05
CA MET A 1 -12.05 -16.81 -2.54
C MET A 1 -12.06 -15.70 -1.51
N LYS A 2 -11.35 -15.90 -0.42
CA LYS A 2 -11.20 -14.87 0.63
C LYS A 2 -9.78 -14.34 0.59
N THR A 3 -9.61 -13.03 0.69
CA THR A 3 -8.30 -12.37 0.65
C THR A 3 -8.13 -11.47 1.86
N LEU A 4 -6.99 -11.58 2.52
CA LEU A 4 -6.60 -10.70 3.62
C LEU A 4 -5.38 -9.90 3.20
N VAL A 5 -5.48 -8.58 3.25
CA VAL A 5 -4.37 -7.67 2.98
C VAL A 5 -3.93 -7.05 4.31
N ILE A 6 -2.65 -7.21 4.64
CA ILE A 6 -2.07 -6.63 5.86
C ILE A 6 -1.01 -5.63 5.43
N ILE A 7 -1.15 -4.39 5.90
CA ILE A 7 -0.20 -3.32 5.64
C ILE A 7 0.43 -2.91 6.97
N VAL A 8 1.75 -3.00 7.05
CA VAL A 8 2.50 -2.61 8.25
C VAL A 8 3.32 -1.38 7.92
N ASP A 9 2.87 -0.23 8.41
CA ASP A 9 3.53 1.05 8.18
C ASP A 9 4.88 1.10 8.89
N GLY A 10 5.85 1.73 8.24
CA GLY A 10 7.18 1.94 8.82
C GLY A 10 8.07 0.71 8.90
N MET A 11 7.63 -0.44 8.39
CA MET A 11 8.43 -1.65 8.43
C MET A 11 9.48 -1.67 7.30
N ARG A 12 10.73 -1.95 7.66
CA ARG A 12 11.85 -2.00 6.72
C ARG A 12 12.23 -3.44 6.39
N PRO A 13 12.61 -3.74 5.13
CA PRO A 13 13.02 -5.10 4.76
C PRO A 13 14.23 -5.61 5.56
N ASP A 14 15.21 -4.76 5.82
CA ASP A 14 16.40 -5.12 6.59
C ASP A 14 16.09 -5.44 8.06
N ALA A 15 15.00 -4.90 8.59
CA ALA A 15 14.58 -5.17 9.97
C ALA A 15 13.89 -6.52 10.13
N ILE A 16 13.26 -7.04 9.06
CA ILE A 16 12.47 -8.28 9.12
C ILE A 16 13.13 -9.46 8.43
N ALA A 17 14.15 -9.24 7.58
CA ALA A 17 14.75 -10.30 6.77
C ALA A 17 15.27 -11.47 7.60
N ASP A 18 15.76 -11.21 8.81
CA ASP A 18 16.28 -12.23 9.72
C ASP A 18 15.31 -12.63 10.83
N HIS A 19 14.08 -12.07 10.82
CA HIS A 19 13.09 -12.42 11.84
C HIS A 19 12.55 -13.84 11.62
N PRO A 20 12.51 -14.71 12.65
CA PRO A 20 12.10 -16.12 12.46
C PRO A 20 10.71 -16.30 11.85
N ILE A 21 9.72 -15.48 12.26
CA ILE A 21 8.36 -15.59 11.73
C ILE A 21 8.31 -15.09 10.27
N ALA A 22 9.03 -14.01 9.95
CA ALA A 22 9.13 -13.52 8.57
C ALA A 22 9.77 -14.57 7.66
N LYS A 23 10.81 -15.23 8.10
CA LYS A 23 11.43 -16.34 7.36
C LYS A 23 10.46 -17.47 7.08
N LYS A 24 9.64 -17.85 8.06
CA LYS A 24 8.62 -18.89 7.88
C LYS A 24 7.58 -18.52 6.84
N ILE A 25 7.16 -17.26 6.82
CA ILE A 25 6.21 -16.76 5.84
C ILE A 25 6.84 -16.77 4.45
N MET A 26 8.09 -16.30 4.32
CA MET A 26 8.82 -16.28 3.05
C MET A 26 9.00 -17.67 2.46
N GLU A 27 9.26 -18.68 3.29
CA GLU A 27 9.40 -20.08 2.84
C GLU A 27 8.14 -20.63 2.19
N LYS A 28 6.96 -20.12 2.58
CA LYS A 28 5.66 -20.63 2.15
C LYS A 28 4.97 -19.73 1.13
N SER A 29 5.62 -18.67 0.67
CA SER A 29 4.99 -17.66 -0.17
C SER A 29 5.96 -17.09 -1.20
N ALA A 30 5.42 -16.45 -2.22
CA ALA A 30 6.22 -15.58 -3.08
C ALA A 30 6.43 -14.24 -2.38
N TYR A 31 7.65 -13.71 -2.43
CA TYR A 31 7.98 -12.47 -1.75
C TYR A 31 9.05 -11.68 -2.48
N THR A 32 9.20 -10.41 -2.11
CA THR A 32 10.33 -9.58 -2.50
C THR A 32 10.72 -8.65 -1.34
N LEU A 33 12.00 -8.40 -1.19
CA LEU A 33 12.53 -7.41 -0.25
C LEU A 33 12.95 -6.12 -0.97
N GLY A 34 12.76 -6.06 -2.28
CA GLY A 34 13.17 -4.95 -3.12
C GLY A 34 12.05 -4.09 -3.67
N ALA A 35 10.82 -4.25 -3.17
CA ALA A 35 9.71 -3.42 -3.61
C ALA A 35 9.96 -1.95 -3.24
N ARG A 36 9.54 -1.05 -4.13
CA ARG A 36 9.70 0.39 -3.94
C ARG A 36 8.34 1.08 -3.94
N THR A 37 8.25 2.15 -3.18
CA THR A 37 7.07 3.01 -3.16
C THR A 37 7.30 4.26 -4.01
N VAL A 38 6.39 5.22 -3.92
CA VAL A 38 6.44 6.46 -4.68
C VAL A 38 7.17 7.57 -3.91
N MET A 39 7.46 8.67 -4.60
CA MET A 39 8.00 9.88 -3.98
C MET A 39 6.93 10.98 -3.97
N PRO A 40 6.78 11.75 -2.89
CA PRO A 40 7.54 11.65 -1.63
C PRO A 40 7.17 10.41 -0.82
N SER A 41 8.17 9.76 -0.24
CA SER A 41 8.03 8.46 0.46
C SER A 41 7.59 8.63 1.91
N VAL A 42 6.49 9.34 2.11
CA VAL A 42 5.84 9.51 3.42
C VAL A 42 4.47 8.82 3.41
N THR A 43 3.86 8.64 4.57
CA THR A 43 2.73 7.74 4.77
C THR A 43 1.55 8.00 3.83
N LEU A 44 1.03 9.21 3.82
CA LEU A 44 -0.21 9.51 3.09
C LEU A 44 -0.06 9.39 1.57
N PRO A 45 0.96 9.99 0.92
CA PRO A 45 1.18 9.80 -0.51
C PRO A 45 1.37 8.34 -0.91
N CYS A 46 2.12 7.58 -0.11
CA CYS A 46 2.37 6.16 -0.41
C CYS A 46 1.09 5.32 -0.31
N HIS A 47 0.29 5.52 0.74
CA HIS A 47 -0.96 4.79 0.91
C HIS A 47 -1.99 5.19 -0.15
N MET A 48 -2.07 6.46 -0.51
CA MET A 48 -2.95 6.91 -1.59
C MET A 48 -2.56 6.25 -2.92
N SER A 49 -1.28 6.20 -3.25
CA SER A 49 -0.81 5.52 -4.45
C SER A 49 -1.08 4.02 -4.40
N LEU A 50 -0.89 3.39 -3.23
CA LEU A 50 -1.13 1.97 -3.05
C LEU A 50 -2.61 1.61 -3.28
N PHE A 51 -3.53 2.39 -2.71
CA PHE A 51 -4.96 2.09 -2.81
C PHE A 51 -5.58 2.51 -4.13
N HIS A 52 -5.03 3.50 -4.82
CA HIS A 52 -5.60 4.07 -6.05
C HIS A 52 -4.82 3.68 -7.31
N SER A 53 -3.65 3.08 -7.17
CA SER A 53 -2.79 2.65 -8.28
C SER A 53 -2.38 3.79 -9.22
N VAL A 54 -2.14 4.97 -8.67
CA VAL A 54 -1.69 6.16 -9.40
C VAL A 54 -0.60 6.89 -8.63
N ASP A 55 0.19 7.70 -9.34
CA ASP A 55 1.26 8.49 -8.74
C ASP A 55 0.72 9.68 -7.93
N PRO A 56 1.52 10.23 -7.00
CA PRO A 56 1.13 11.45 -6.25
C PRO A 56 0.78 12.64 -7.13
N THR A 57 1.37 12.74 -8.31
CA THR A 57 1.00 13.78 -9.28
C THR A 57 -0.45 13.66 -9.74
N ARG A 58 -1.02 12.46 -9.72
CA ARG A 58 -2.40 12.22 -10.13
C ARG A 58 -3.39 12.35 -8.98
N HIS A 59 -3.10 11.79 -7.80
CA HIS A 59 -4.03 11.89 -6.66
C HIS A 59 -3.87 13.20 -5.87
N GLY A 60 -2.78 13.92 -6.05
CA GLY A 60 -2.58 15.24 -5.46
C GLY A 60 -2.14 15.27 -4.00
N THR A 61 -1.99 14.13 -3.35
CA THR A 61 -1.54 14.05 -1.96
C THR A 61 -0.03 13.91 -1.93
N THR A 62 0.67 14.94 -1.47
CA THR A 62 2.14 15.00 -1.46
C THR A 62 2.74 15.18 -0.07
N THR A 63 1.91 15.29 0.95
CA THR A 63 2.32 15.42 2.36
C THR A 63 1.42 14.54 3.23
N ASN A 64 1.70 14.47 4.52
CA ASN A 64 0.83 13.77 5.47
C ASN A 64 -0.40 14.59 5.89
N THR A 65 -0.78 15.57 5.09
CA THR A 65 -1.99 16.37 5.29
C THR A 65 -3.04 15.96 4.25
N TYR A 66 -4.26 15.70 4.71
CA TYR A 66 -5.35 15.34 3.80
C TYR A 66 -5.63 16.46 2.80
N MET A 67 -5.72 16.06 1.54
CA MET A 67 -6.11 16.95 0.44
C MET A 67 -7.16 16.26 -0.43
N PRO A 68 -8.30 16.91 -0.71
CA PRO A 68 -9.28 16.34 -1.63
C PRO A 68 -8.69 16.16 -3.03
N GLN A 69 -9.05 15.08 -3.70
CA GLN A 69 -8.65 14.89 -5.09
C GLN A 69 -9.38 15.85 -6.00
N VAL A 70 -8.65 16.57 -6.87
CA VAL A 70 -9.23 17.49 -7.86
C VAL A 70 -10.02 16.72 -8.92
N ARG A 71 -9.48 15.59 -9.35
CA ARG A 71 -10.14 14.64 -10.27
C ARG A 71 -10.18 13.28 -9.58
N PRO A 72 -11.23 13.00 -8.80
CA PRO A 72 -11.31 11.77 -8.03
C PRO A 72 -11.18 10.51 -8.90
N ILE A 73 -10.48 9.52 -8.36
CA ILE A 73 -10.38 8.19 -8.95
C ILE A 73 -10.73 7.17 -7.88
N ASN A 74 -11.46 6.12 -8.25
CA ASN A 74 -11.80 5.08 -7.30
C ASN A 74 -10.56 4.27 -6.92
N GLY A 75 -10.34 4.09 -5.61
CA GLY A 75 -9.36 3.16 -5.09
C GLY A 75 -9.94 1.77 -4.96
N ILE A 76 -9.11 0.84 -4.47
CA ILE A 76 -9.54 -0.56 -4.30
C ILE A 76 -10.75 -0.69 -3.36
N CYS A 77 -10.83 0.16 -2.33
CA CYS A 77 -11.95 0.13 -1.39
C CYS A 77 -13.27 0.48 -2.07
N GLU A 78 -13.28 1.52 -2.90
CA GLU A 78 -14.47 1.94 -3.64
C GLU A 78 -14.88 0.90 -4.67
N VAL A 79 -13.92 0.33 -5.39
CA VAL A 79 -14.18 -0.72 -6.38
C VAL A 79 -14.81 -1.94 -5.72
N LEU A 80 -14.27 -2.39 -4.60
CA LEU A 80 -14.81 -3.55 -3.88
C LEU A 80 -16.18 -3.27 -3.28
N SER A 81 -16.37 -2.09 -2.71
CA SER A 81 -17.66 -1.68 -2.14
C SER A 81 -18.73 -1.61 -3.22
N ASN A 82 -18.42 -1.05 -4.38
CA ASN A 82 -19.36 -0.98 -5.52
C ASN A 82 -19.70 -2.37 -6.07
N ALA A 83 -18.81 -3.33 -5.90
CA ALA A 83 -19.05 -4.74 -6.28
C ALA A 83 -19.77 -5.54 -5.19
N GLY A 84 -20.18 -4.91 -4.08
CA GLY A 84 -20.87 -5.56 -2.97
C GLY A 84 -19.97 -6.40 -2.07
N LYS A 85 -18.67 -6.16 -2.08
CA LYS A 85 -17.70 -6.85 -1.22
C LYS A 85 -17.46 -6.05 0.07
N THR A 86 -17.09 -6.73 1.12
CA THR A 86 -16.73 -6.13 2.42
C THR A 86 -15.31 -6.43 2.80
#